data_cfd7d5ad182b7e47861be8905aea25c3
#
_entry.id   cfd7d5ad182b7e47861be8905aea25c3
#
_cell.length_a   1.000
_cell.length_b   1.000
_cell.length_c   1.000
_cell.angle_alpha   90.00
_cell.angle_beta   90.00
_cell.angle_gamma   90.00
#
_symmetry.space_group_name_H-M   'P 1'
#
loop_
_entity.id
_entity.type
_entity.pdbx_description
1 polymer ?
#
loop_
_entity_poly.entity_id
_entity_poly.type
_entity_poly.pdbx_seq_one_letter_code
_entity_poly.pdbx_strand_id
1 'polypeptide(L)'
;MSPIDHSIKRPTPPPLMTVLPAEPMLLMTAGPVPVPAEVARAGSMVIDHLGDTMGMVLRHIREMSRYVFQTQDDKIYGVSGPASAAMEMAIGNLLWPGRKALVLQGGLFSGRFAEMALGVGAEVTVLESEAGKPVTAQMVADQLKVDSYDVVTMVQGETSSGVLTSDLQQILKLARDDG
;
A
#
# COMPACT_ATOMS: atom_id res chain seq x y z
N MET A 1 -24.84 -21.10 21.40
CA MET A 1 -24.69 -19.65 21.14
C MET A 1 -24.78 -18.96 22.51
N SER A 2 -23.76 -18.20 22.90
CA SER A 2 -23.82 -17.36 24.12
C SER A 2 -24.91 -16.30 23.93
N PRO A 3 -25.77 -16.02 24.92
CA PRO A 3 -26.77 -14.96 24.80
C PRO A 3 -26.07 -13.62 24.56
N ILE A 4 -26.62 -12.82 23.63
CA ILE A 4 -26.13 -11.47 23.37
C ILE A 4 -26.29 -10.65 24.64
N ASP A 5 -25.20 -10.06 25.13
CA ASP A 5 -25.23 -9.16 26.28
C ASP A 5 -25.87 -7.82 25.88
N HIS A 6 -27.07 -7.59 26.35
CA HIS A 6 -27.81 -6.34 26.14
C HIS A 6 -27.53 -5.27 27.20
N SER A 7 -26.51 -5.47 28.06
CA SER A 7 -26.14 -4.49 29.09
C SER A 7 -25.51 -3.22 28.52
N ILE A 8 -24.92 -3.31 27.31
CA ILE A 8 -24.32 -2.17 26.63
C ILE A 8 -25.40 -1.26 26.07
N LYS A 9 -25.58 -0.10 26.66
CA LYS A 9 -26.55 0.91 26.19
C LYS A 9 -26.10 1.48 24.85
N ARG A 10 -27.07 1.69 23.94
CA ARG A 10 -26.81 2.37 22.68
C ARG A 10 -26.22 3.75 22.95
N PRO A 11 -25.04 4.09 22.41
CA PRO A 11 -24.48 5.44 22.53
C PRO A 11 -25.34 6.46 21.78
N THR A 12 -25.37 7.70 22.26
CA THR A 12 -26.03 8.82 21.60
C THR A 12 -24.95 9.81 21.16
N PRO A 13 -24.27 9.55 20.01
CA PRO A 13 -23.25 10.47 19.53
C PRO A 13 -23.88 11.78 19.06
N PRO A 14 -23.14 12.90 19.10
CA PRO A 14 -23.63 14.15 18.50
C PRO A 14 -23.86 13.97 16.99
N PRO A 15 -24.72 14.78 16.37
CA PRO A 15 -24.90 14.74 14.91
C PRO A 15 -23.56 14.96 14.20
N LEU A 16 -23.28 14.15 13.15
CA LEU A 16 -22.02 14.18 12.44
C LEU A 16 -21.65 15.59 11.95
N MET A 17 -22.62 16.36 11.47
CA MET A 17 -22.43 17.72 10.99
C MET A 17 -21.95 18.72 12.07
N THR A 18 -22.05 18.37 13.36
CA THR A 18 -21.51 19.20 14.44
C THR A 18 -20.06 18.91 14.78
N VAL A 19 -19.51 17.82 14.25
CA VAL A 19 -18.10 17.41 14.43
C VAL A 19 -17.26 17.68 13.18
N LEU A 20 -17.89 17.78 12.01
CA LEU A 20 -17.17 18.06 10.77
C LEU A 20 -16.86 19.58 10.68
N PRO A 21 -15.71 19.95 10.09
CA PRO A 21 -15.43 21.35 9.80
C PRO A 21 -16.46 21.92 8.82
N ALA A 22 -16.87 23.18 9.00
CA ALA A 22 -17.84 23.84 8.13
C ALA A 22 -17.33 24.00 6.70
N GLU A 23 -16.01 24.14 6.53
CA GLU A 23 -15.36 24.28 5.24
C GLU A 23 -14.34 23.14 5.05
N PRO A 24 -14.17 22.65 3.81
CA PRO A 24 -13.15 21.65 3.51
C PRO A 24 -11.75 22.16 3.87
N MET A 25 -10.97 21.32 4.55
CA MET A 25 -9.57 21.63 4.84
C MET A 25 -8.73 21.46 3.58
N LEU A 26 -7.87 22.42 3.29
CA LEU A 26 -6.82 22.26 2.29
C LEU A 26 -5.67 21.45 2.90
N LEU A 27 -5.57 20.18 2.50
CA LEU A 27 -4.51 19.28 2.94
C LEU A 27 -3.49 19.09 1.81
N MET A 28 -2.24 19.47 2.09
CA MET A 28 -1.12 19.39 1.16
C MET A 28 -0.19 18.21 1.53
N THR A 29 -0.78 17.04 1.73
CA THR A 29 -0.09 15.83 2.15
C THR A 29 -0.23 14.74 1.10
N ALA A 30 0.48 13.62 1.25
CA ALA A 30 0.32 12.44 0.41
C ALA A 30 -1.08 11.80 0.55
N GLY A 31 -1.75 12.06 1.66
CA GLY A 31 -3.13 11.64 1.97
C GLY A 31 -3.42 11.85 3.47
N PRO A 32 -4.68 12.11 3.82
CA PRO A 32 -5.81 12.34 2.94
C PRO A 32 -5.69 13.62 2.12
N VAL A 33 -6.34 13.63 0.95
CA VAL A 33 -6.39 14.78 0.05
C VAL A 33 -7.84 15.13 -0.28
N PRO A 34 -8.14 16.41 -0.63
CA PRO A 34 -9.46 16.78 -1.10
C PRO A 34 -9.87 15.98 -2.33
N VAL A 35 -11.08 15.45 -2.32
CA VAL A 35 -11.66 14.72 -3.47
C VAL A 35 -12.48 15.71 -4.29
N PRO A 36 -12.28 15.83 -5.62
CA PRO A 36 -13.12 16.65 -6.49
C PRO A 36 -14.60 16.27 -6.35
N ALA A 37 -15.50 17.27 -6.36
CA ALA A 37 -16.92 17.08 -6.12
C ALA A 37 -17.57 16.09 -7.11
N GLU A 38 -17.13 16.08 -8.36
CA GLU A 38 -17.57 15.12 -9.38
C GLU A 38 -17.19 13.68 -9.04
N VAL A 39 -15.98 13.46 -8.53
CA VAL A 39 -15.50 12.12 -8.10
C VAL A 39 -16.29 11.66 -6.88
N ALA A 40 -16.49 12.55 -5.88
CA ALA A 40 -17.29 12.24 -4.71
C ALA A 40 -18.74 11.89 -5.08
N ARG A 41 -19.32 12.65 -6.02
CA ARG A 41 -20.68 12.39 -6.53
C ARG A 41 -20.77 11.03 -7.25
N ALA A 42 -19.81 10.71 -8.12
CA ALA A 42 -19.76 9.42 -8.78
C ALA A 42 -19.63 8.27 -7.77
N GLY A 43 -18.77 8.42 -6.76
CA GLY A 43 -18.58 7.42 -5.70
C GLY A 43 -19.78 7.23 -4.77
N SER A 44 -20.72 8.17 -4.72
CA SER A 44 -21.95 8.06 -3.93
C SER A 44 -23.09 7.29 -4.63
N MET A 45 -22.94 6.99 -5.91
CA MET A 45 -23.97 6.28 -6.68
C MET A 45 -23.96 4.80 -6.36
N VAL A 46 -25.12 4.26 -5.99
CA VAL A 46 -25.29 2.81 -5.82
C VAL A 46 -25.60 2.18 -7.18
N ILE A 47 -24.81 1.20 -7.56
CA ILE A 47 -25.01 0.41 -8.78
C ILE A 47 -25.05 -1.08 -8.42
N ASP A 48 -25.66 -1.89 -9.29
CA ASP A 48 -25.68 -3.34 -9.12
C ASP A 48 -24.26 -3.90 -9.26
N HIS A 49 -23.79 -4.61 -8.23
CA HIS A 49 -22.43 -5.17 -8.17
C HIS A 49 -22.21 -6.35 -9.13
N LEU A 50 -23.26 -6.97 -9.66
CA LEU A 50 -23.21 -8.07 -10.62
C LEU A 50 -23.66 -7.66 -12.03
N GLY A 51 -24.18 -6.45 -12.19
CA GLY A 51 -24.74 -5.96 -13.45
C GLY A 51 -23.71 -5.51 -14.48
N ASP A 52 -24.20 -5.27 -15.70
CA ASP A 52 -23.38 -4.82 -16.83
C ASP A 52 -22.66 -3.50 -16.55
N THR A 53 -23.29 -2.60 -15.79
CA THR A 53 -22.69 -1.32 -15.38
C THR A 53 -21.42 -1.55 -14.57
N MET A 54 -21.44 -2.43 -13.58
CA MET A 54 -20.23 -2.77 -12.81
C MET A 54 -19.17 -3.43 -13.71
N GLY A 55 -19.59 -4.31 -14.62
CA GLY A 55 -18.70 -4.92 -15.60
C GLY A 55 -17.97 -3.88 -16.49
N MET A 56 -18.67 -2.81 -16.91
CA MET A 56 -18.07 -1.69 -17.65
C MET A 56 -17.10 -0.90 -16.77
N VAL A 57 -17.48 -0.56 -15.55
CA VAL A 57 -16.62 0.17 -14.61
C VAL A 57 -15.31 -0.60 -14.36
N LEU A 58 -15.38 -1.90 -14.11
CA LEU A 58 -14.20 -2.73 -13.89
C LEU A 58 -13.28 -2.83 -15.12
N ARG A 59 -13.86 -2.88 -16.33
CA ARG A 59 -13.06 -2.82 -17.57
C ARG A 59 -12.29 -1.51 -17.68
N HIS A 60 -12.95 -0.38 -17.49
CA HIS A 60 -12.30 0.93 -17.54
C HIS A 60 -11.22 1.08 -16.46
N ILE A 61 -11.45 0.61 -15.24
CA ILE A 61 -10.44 0.60 -14.18
C ILE A 61 -9.21 -0.20 -14.63
N ARG A 62 -9.40 -1.39 -15.22
CA ARG A 62 -8.28 -2.20 -15.73
C ARG A 62 -7.49 -1.48 -16.82
N GLU A 63 -8.16 -0.88 -17.79
CA GLU A 63 -7.51 -0.14 -18.87
C GLU A 63 -6.68 1.02 -18.34
N MET A 64 -7.24 1.82 -17.43
CA MET A 64 -6.52 2.92 -16.79
C MET A 64 -5.37 2.43 -15.92
N SER A 65 -5.54 1.31 -15.20
CA SER A 65 -4.49 0.72 -14.39
C SER A 65 -3.33 0.20 -15.23
N ARG A 66 -3.61 -0.41 -16.40
CA ARG A 66 -2.55 -0.79 -17.35
C ARG A 66 -1.71 0.42 -17.78
N TYR A 67 -2.36 1.55 -18.05
CA TYR A 67 -1.65 2.78 -18.38
C TYR A 67 -0.80 3.28 -17.21
N VAL A 68 -1.34 3.29 -15.99
CA VAL A 68 -0.61 3.75 -14.79
C VAL A 68 0.60 2.85 -14.48
N PHE A 69 0.41 1.53 -14.54
CA PHE A 69 1.48 0.55 -14.27
C PHE A 69 2.37 0.27 -15.48
N GLN A 70 2.08 0.85 -16.65
CA GLN A 70 2.82 0.64 -17.91
C GLN A 70 2.99 -0.86 -18.23
N THR A 71 1.94 -1.65 -18.09
CA THR A 71 1.93 -3.09 -18.29
C THR A 71 0.94 -3.52 -19.38
N GLN A 72 1.27 -4.61 -20.08
CA GLN A 72 0.38 -5.29 -21.01
C GLN A 72 -0.39 -6.44 -20.34
N ASP A 73 -0.05 -6.78 -19.10
CA ASP A 73 -0.73 -7.83 -18.35
C ASP A 73 -2.20 -7.46 -18.11
N ASP A 74 -3.08 -8.45 -18.20
CA ASP A 74 -4.51 -8.30 -17.90
C ASP A 74 -4.88 -8.74 -16.46
N LYS A 75 -3.91 -9.32 -15.74
CA LYS A 75 -4.06 -9.73 -14.34
C LYS A 75 -3.90 -8.56 -13.39
N ILE A 76 -4.79 -7.58 -13.50
CA ILE A 76 -4.83 -6.44 -12.61
C ILE A 76 -6.00 -6.63 -11.66
N TYR A 77 -5.70 -6.70 -10.38
CA TYR A 77 -6.67 -6.89 -9.30
C TYR A 77 -6.70 -5.67 -8.39
N GLY A 78 -7.87 -5.32 -7.93
CA GLY A 78 -8.10 -4.27 -6.95
C GLY A 78 -8.66 -4.85 -5.66
N VAL A 79 -8.33 -4.21 -4.54
CA VAL A 79 -8.92 -4.48 -3.24
C VAL A 79 -9.61 -3.21 -2.74
N SER A 80 -10.83 -3.36 -2.24
CA SER A 80 -11.52 -2.24 -1.61
C SER A 80 -10.98 -2.05 -0.21
N GLY A 81 -10.33 -0.91 0.04
CA GLY A 81 -9.74 -0.62 1.34
C GLY A 81 -8.67 0.46 1.30
N PRO A 82 -7.97 0.67 2.41
CA PRO A 82 -6.83 1.57 2.47
C PRO A 82 -5.64 1.00 1.67
N ALA A 83 -4.67 1.84 1.30
CA ALA A 83 -3.47 1.41 0.58
C ALA A 83 -2.70 0.27 1.29
N SER A 84 -2.78 0.19 2.62
CA SER A 84 -2.23 -0.94 3.39
C SER A 84 -2.80 -2.30 2.97
N ALA A 85 -4.07 -2.36 2.55
CA ALA A 85 -4.67 -3.60 2.05
C ALA A 85 -4.00 -4.08 0.76
N ALA A 86 -3.56 -3.15 -0.11
CA ALA A 86 -2.78 -3.48 -1.30
C ALA A 86 -1.36 -3.96 -0.95
N MET A 87 -0.74 -3.38 0.09
CA MET A 87 0.55 -3.86 0.61
C MET A 87 0.43 -5.29 1.14
N GLU A 88 -0.58 -5.56 1.98
CA GLU A 88 -0.85 -6.91 2.50
C GLU A 88 -1.18 -7.91 1.39
N MET A 89 -1.95 -7.49 0.38
CA MET A 89 -2.25 -8.32 -0.79
C MET A 89 -0.96 -8.71 -1.54
N ALA A 90 -0.04 -7.77 -1.73
CA ALA A 90 1.25 -8.04 -2.37
C ALA A 90 2.09 -9.02 -1.53
N ILE A 91 2.26 -8.74 -0.24
CA ILE A 91 3.04 -9.58 0.67
C ILE A 91 2.44 -10.98 0.77
N GLY A 92 1.12 -11.11 0.98
CA GLY A 92 0.47 -12.42 1.11
C GLY A 92 0.48 -13.28 -0.16
N ASN A 93 0.74 -12.67 -1.34
CA ASN A 93 0.90 -13.41 -2.60
C ASN A 93 2.37 -13.76 -2.93
N LEU A 94 3.34 -13.08 -2.34
CA LEU A 94 4.75 -13.23 -2.67
C LEU A 94 5.56 -13.94 -1.57
N LEU A 95 5.08 -13.88 -0.32
CA LEU A 95 5.80 -14.36 0.85
C LEU A 95 4.96 -15.36 1.67
N TRP A 96 5.63 -16.39 2.21
CA TRP A 96 5.09 -17.40 3.12
C TRP A 96 6.25 -18.01 3.94
N PRO A 97 6.00 -18.90 4.91
CA PRO A 97 7.08 -19.53 5.68
C PRO A 97 8.15 -20.19 4.80
N GLY A 98 9.41 -19.83 5.05
CA GLY A 98 10.58 -20.29 4.29
C GLY A 98 11.00 -19.38 3.12
N ARG A 99 10.22 -18.31 2.82
CA ARG A 99 10.63 -17.29 1.85
C ARG A 99 11.37 -16.16 2.56
N LYS A 100 12.33 -15.56 1.86
CA LYS A 100 13.17 -14.47 2.36
C LYS A 100 12.78 -13.13 1.75
N ALA A 101 12.64 -12.12 2.61
CA ALA A 101 12.38 -10.75 2.20
C ALA A 101 13.51 -9.82 2.60
N LEU A 102 13.97 -8.98 1.67
CA LEU A 102 14.79 -7.82 1.95
C LEU A 102 13.90 -6.58 1.98
N VAL A 103 13.79 -5.95 3.13
CA VAL A 103 13.00 -4.72 3.32
C VAL A 103 13.93 -3.51 3.37
N LEU A 104 13.81 -2.63 2.38
CA LEU A 104 14.57 -1.38 2.32
C LEU A 104 13.84 -0.32 3.14
N GLN A 105 14.29 -0.08 4.37
CA GLN A 105 13.61 0.78 5.33
C GLN A 105 14.22 2.17 5.39
N GLY A 106 13.47 3.15 4.89
CA GLY A 106 13.79 4.59 4.97
C GLY A 106 12.86 5.37 5.91
N GLY A 107 11.90 4.71 6.54
CA GLY A 107 10.94 5.31 7.48
C GLY A 107 9.79 4.40 7.86
N LEU A 108 8.69 5.02 8.33
CA LEU A 108 7.54 4.30 8.89
C LEU A 108 6.84 3.40 7.86
N PHE A 109 6.57 3.92 6.65
CA PHE A 109 5.78 3.18 5.67
C PHE A 109 6.55 2.00 5.06
N SER A 110 7.84 2.16 4.83
CA SER A 110 8.70 1.06 4.38
C SER A 110 8.87 -0.01 5.47
N GLY A 111 8.95 0.37 6.75
CA GLY A 111 9.02 -0.56 7.88
C GLY A 111 7.77 -1.45 8.03
N ARG A 112 6.60 -1.00 7.57
CA ARG A 112 5.37 -1.82 7.59
C ARG A 112 5.47 -3.08 6.73
N PHE A 113 6.27 -3.06 5.67
CA PHE A 113 6.51 -4.28 4.89
C PHE A 113 7.23 -5.36 5.72
N ALA A 114 8.13 -4.97 6.63
CA ALA A 114 8.78 -5.92 7.54
C ALA A 114 7.76 -6.57 8.49
N GLU A 115 6.88 -5.77 9.08
CA GLU A 115 5.83 -6.27 9.97
C GLU A 115 4.88 -7.25 9.23
N MET A 116 4.45 -6.90 8.02
CA MET A 116 3.58 -7.73 7.18
C MET A 116 4.28 -9.03 6.77
N ALA A 117 5.55 -8.97 6.36
CA ALA A 117 6.33 -10.14 5.95
C ALA A 117 6.56 -11.10 7.12
N LEU A 118 6.89 -10.59 8.30
CA LEU A 118 6.96 -11.38 9.53
C LEU A 118 5.60 -12.00 9.89
N GLY A 119 4.51 -11.25 9.69
CA GLY A 119 3.15 -11.72 9.95
C GLY A 119 2.72 -12.94 9.13
N VAL A 120 3.24 -13.09 7.92
CA VAL A 120 3.01 -14.28 7.06
C VAL A 120 4.06 -15.38 7.27
N GLY A 121 5.00 -15.19 8.20
CA GLY A 121 6.03 -16.18 8.58
C GLY A 121 7.25 -16.21 7.66
N ALA A 122 7.49 -15.18 6.87
CA ALA A 122 8.69 -15.06 6.06
C ALA A 122 9.93 -14.73 6.91
N GLU A 123 11.11 -15.06 6.41
CA GLU A 123 12.39 -14.62 6.95
C GLU A 123 12.66 -13.21 6.45
N VAL A 124 12.90 -12.25 7.37
CA VAL A 124 12.99 -10.83 7.03
C VAL A 124 14.35 -10.27 7.38
N THR A 125 15.02 -9.71 6.40
CA THR A 125 16.19 -8.87 6.59
C THR A 125 15.77 -7.41 6.36
N VAL A 126 16.04 -6.55 7.33
CA VAL A 126 15.77 -5.10 7.22
C VAL A 126 17.10 -4.39 6.92
N LEU A 127 17.15 -3.71 5.79
CA LEU A 127 18.25 -2.82 5.43
C LEU A 127 17.81 -1.38 5.71
N GLU A 128 18.23 -0.87 6.85
CA GLU A 128 17.82 0.45 7.33
C GLU A 128 18.82 1.53 6.93
N SER A 129 18.33 2.66 6.46
CA SER A 129 19.14 3.85 6.20
C SER A 129 19.18 4.77 7.44
N GLU A 130 20.16 5.66 7.48
CA GLU A 130 20.15 6.74 8.47
C GLU A 130 18.89 7.60 8.32
N ALA A 131 18.39 8.12 9.44
CA ALA A 131 17.21 8.98 9.45
C ALA A 131 17.35 10.16 8.47
N GLY A 132 16.36 10.33 7.60
CA GLY A 132 16.37 11.39 6.57
C GLY A 132 17.24 11.11 5.35
N LYS A 133 17.80 9.89 5.23
CA LYS A 133 18.55 9.46 4.03
C LYS A 133 17.86 8.29 3.35
N PRO A 134 17.98 8.14 2.02
CA PRO A 134 17.45 6.97 1.33
C PRO A 134 18.38 5.75 1.51
N VAL A 135 17.80 4.56 1.38
CA VAL A 135 18.59 3.35 1.11
C VAL A 135 19.19 3.50 -0.30
N THR A 136 20.51 3.29 -0.43
CA THR A 136 21.19 3.44 -1.71
C THR A 136 21.33 2.13 -2.47
N ALA A 137 21.52 2.20 -3.79
CA ALA A 137 21.82 1.02 -4.61
C ALA A 137 23.07 0.28 -4.15
N GLN A 138 24.08 1.01 -3.64
CA GLN A 138 25.30 0.40 -3.11
C GLN A 138 25.01 -0.45 -1.86
N MET A 139 24.19 0.04 -0.92
CA MET A 139 23.78 -0.73 0.27
C MET A 139 23.07 -2.02 -0.13
N VAL A 140 22.16 -1.95 -1.12
CA VAL A 140 21.46 -3.12 -1.65
C VAL A 140 22.43 -4.10 -2.30
N ALA A 141 23.32 -3.62 -3.17
CA ALA A 141 24.34 -4.46 -3.83
C ALA A 141 25.25 -5.18 -2.81
N ASP A 142 25.60 -4.53 -1.72
CA ASP A 142 26.43 -5.14 -0.68
C ASP A 142 25.61 -6.18 0.13
N GLN A 143 24.35 -5.94 0.38
CA GLN A 143 23.48 -6.90 1.06
C GLN A 143 23.21 -8.15 0.22
N LEU A 144 23.00 -8.00 -1.09
CA LEU A 144 22.80 -9.12 -2.03
C LEU A 144 24.02 -10.02 -2.21
N LYS A 145 25.22 -9.54 -1.87
CA LYS A 145 26.44 -10.39 -1.80
C LYS A 145 26.48 -11.28 -0.55
N VAL A 146 25.73 -10.92 0.48
CA VAL A 146 25.70 -11.64 1.76
C VAL A 146 24.66 -12.76 1.75
N ASP A 147 23.48 -12.48 1.18
CA ASP A 147 22.37 -13.43 1.13
C ASP A 147 21.48 -13.14 -0.11
N SER A 148 20.73 -14.14 -0.55
CA SER A 148 19.74 -14.03 -1.62
C SER A 148 18.33 -13.88 -1.05
N TYR A 149 17.44 -13.22 -1.78
CA TYR A 149 16.09 -12.92 -1.35
C TYR A 149 15.07 -13.23 -2.43
N ASP A 150 13.92 -13.73 -2.03
CA ASP A 150 12.80 -13.99 -2.93
C ASP A 150 12.03 -12.71 -3.27
N VAL A 151 12.04 -11.73 -2.37
CA VAL A 151 11.32 -10.46 -2.52
C VAL A 151 12.14 -9.32 -1.95
N VAL A 152 12.25 -8.23 -2.70
CA VAL A 152 12.78 -6.95 -2.22
C VAL A 152 11.63 -5.95 -2.15
N THR A 153 11.42 -5.32 -1.01
CA THR A 153 10.40 -4.29 -0.85
C THR A 153 11.02 -2.92 -0.62
N MET A 154 10.38 -1.88 -1.17
CA MET A 154 10.81 -0.49 -0.95
C MET A 154 9.65 0.48 -1.07
N VAL A 155 9.79 1.65 -0.47
CA VAL A 155 8.94 2.81 -0.68
C VAL A 155 9.75 3.90 -1.38
N GLN A 156 9.38 4.26 -2.62
CA GLN A 156 10.12 5.25 -3.39
C GLN A 156 10.10 6.63 -2.74
N GLY A 157 8.92 7.09 -2.33
CA GLY A 157 8.73 8.35 -1.61
C GLY A 157 8.24 8.08 -0.19
N GLU A 158 9.15 8.03 0.76
CA GLU A 158 8.85 7.80 2.16
C GLU A 158 8.38 9.09 2.82
N THR A 159 7.07 9.25 2.90
CA THR A 159 6.46 10.51 3.37
C THR A 159 6.64 10.77 4.86
N SER A 160 6.87 9.73 5.66
CA SER A 160 7.11 9.86 7.11
C SER A 160 8.47 10.52 7.42
N SER A 161 9.44 10.39 6.54
CA SER A 161 10.78 10.98 6.69
C SER A 161 11.09 12.05 5.64
N GLY A 162 10.20 12.25 4.64
CA GLY A 162 10.41 13.18 3.53
C GLY A 162 11.50 12.74 2.55
N VAL A 163 11.83 11.45 2.53
CA VAL A 163 12.92 10.89 1.72
C VAL A 163 12.41 10.37 0.39
N LEU A 164 13.12 10.70 -0.69
CA LEU A 164 12.91 10.13 -2.02
C LEU A 164 14.11 9.24 -2.39
N THR A 165 13.83 7.98 -2.71
CA THR A 165 14.85 7.05 -3.21
C THR A 165 15.12 7.32 -4.68
N SER A 166 16.23 8.00 -4.98
CA SER A 166 16.66 8.35 -6.34
C SER A 166 17.20 7.17 -7.14
N ASP A 167 17.76 6.18 -6.46
CA ASP A 167 18.45 5.02 -7.04
C ASP A 167 17.48 3.90 -7.48
N LEU A 168 16.17 4.20 -7.58
CA LEU A 168 15.12 3.22 -7.86
C LEU A 168 15.46 2.27 -9.01
N GLN A 169 15.89 2.81 -10.17
CA GLN A 169 16.17 1.97 -11.34
C GLN A 169 17.34 1.01 -11.12
N GLN A 170 18.37 1.48 -10.40
CA GLN A 170 19.54 0.66 -10.08
C GLN A 170 19.18 -0.44 -9.08
N ILE A 171 18.39 -0.12 -8.05
CA ILE A 171 17.88 -1.08 -7.06
C ILE A 171 17.02 -2.15 -7.73
N LEU A 172 16.09 -1.75 -8.60
CA LEU A 172 15.23 -2.69 -9.33
C LEU A 172 16.04 -3.61 -10.27
N LYS A 173 17.10 -3.09 -10.88
CA LYS A 173 18.01 -3.91 -11.69
C LYS A 173 18.74 -4.93 -10.83
N LEU A 174 19.34 -4.50 -9.71
CA LEU A 174 20.03 -5.38 -8.78
C LEU A 174 19.13 -6.51 -8.28
N ALA A 175 17.92 -6.17 -7.81
CA ALA A 175 16.95 -7.14 -7.33
C ALA A 175 16.49 -8.14 -8.41
N ARG A 176 16.45 -7.73 -9.69
CA ARG A 176 16.09 -8.60 -10.82
C ARG A 176 17.24 -9.50 -11.24
N ASP A 177 18.47 -9.00 -11.18
CA ASP A 177 19.67 -9.73 -11.63
C ASP A 177 20.11 -10.77 -10.58
N ASP A 178 19.67 -10.64 -9.33
CA ASP A 178 19.96 -11.58 -8.22
C ASP A 178 19.04 -12.82 -8.22
N GLY A 179 17.91 -12.80 -8.89
CA GLY A 179 16.96 -13.90 -8.97
C GLY A 179 15.55 -13.55 -9.35
#